data_9fc267e7e16ba4f2d4043bf9ecff5349
#
_entry.id   9fc267e7e16ba4f2d4043bf9ecff5349
#
_cell.length_a   1.000
_cell.length_b   1.000
_cell.length_c   1.000
_cell.angle_alpha   90.00
_cell.angle_beta   90.00
_cell.angle_gamma   90.00
#
_symmetry.space_group_name_H-M   'P 1'
#
loop_
_entity.id
_entity.type
_entity.pdbx_description
1 polymer ?
#
loop_
_entity_poly.entity_id
_entity_poly.type
_entity_poly.pdbx_seq_one_letter_code
_entity_poly.pdbx_strand_id
1 'polypeptide(L)'
;MDGRLRHLLARREHAAAMELVRRVRAAVPAELWRALLFGSVARGEARPDSDLDVLLVFHDLPWDREPQAGMAEEIADRVAADTGVPVTVWSVSLPDLERGRRTPMLVDALDDGIPLWPADAPPLRVRYTPDDAIFCTAALLDRVHEGSAEVEAAWAAGDGEAAARRARDDLVRMCTAALLLDGVTRPRRGDAVRALVERDGCPAGLVEVMRWAAESYGADGRGGDGPLRPPPGGVGAAAEAVDAVRRRVAARRRELRAAAGDIPFRQRPR
;
A
#
# COMPACT_ATOMS: atom_id res chain seq x y z
N MET A 1 -21.50 17.24 9.97
CA MET A 1 -21.21 16.40 8.80
C MET A 1 -20.46 17.27 7.81
N ASP A 2 -19.19 16.93 7.58
CA ASP A 2 -18.25 17.78 6.85
C ASP A 2 -18.70 17.97 5.41
N GLY A 3 -18.74 19.24 4.96
CA GLY A 3 -19.11 19.60 3.57
C GLY A 3 -18.19 18.95 2.53
N ARG A 4 -16.99 18.55 2.93
CA ARG A 4 -15.99 17.88 2.09
C ARG A 4 -16.44 16.48 1.62
N LEU A 5 -17.11 15.72 2.48
CA LEU A 5 -17.68 14.40 2.12
C LEU A 5 -18.77 14.51 1.05
N ARG A 6 -19.62 15.54 1.12
CA ARG A 6 -20.71 15.70 0.18
C ARG A 6 -20.26 16.03 -1.23
N HIS A 7 -19.09 16.62 -1.41
CA HIS A 7 -18.54 16.99 -2.73
C HIS A 7 -17.72 15.86 -3.37
N LEU A 8 -17.19 14.93 -2.56
CA LEU A 8 -16.31 13.87 -3.04
C LEU A 8 -17.06 12.57 -3.37
N LEU A 9 -18.19 12.32 -2.73
CA LEU A 9 -18.96 11.08 -2.90
C LEU A 9 -20.22 11.34 -3.72
N ALA A 10 -20.44 10.51 -4.75
CA ALA A 10 -21.78 10.37 -5.30
C ALA A 10 -22.75 9.94 -4.18
N ARG A 11 -24.04 10.23 -4.31
CA ARG A 11 -25.05 9.89 -3.28
C ARG A 11 -25.02 8.40 -2.90
N ARG A 12 -24.74 7.53 -3.86
CA ARG A 12 -24.70 6.08 -3.70
C ARG A 12 -23.51 5.64 -2.84
N GLU A 13 -22.33 6.17 -3.12
CA GLU A 13 -21.10 5.87 -2.37
C GLU A 13 -21.18 6.36 -0.93
N HIS A 14 -21.72 7.57 -0.73
CA HIS A 14 -21.95 8.09 0.61
C HIS A 14 -22.95 7.22 1.38
N ALA A 15 -24.02 6.77 0.75
CA ALA A 15 -25.01 5.89 1.38
C ALA A 15 -24.38 4.55 1.76
N ALA A 16 -23.57 3.96 0.89
CA ALA A 16 -22.85 2.71 1.15
C ALA A 16 -21.88 2.84 2.34
N ALA A 17 -21.07 3.91 2.38
CA ALA A 17 -20.14 4.17 3.46
C ALA A 17 -20.85 4.34 4.82
N MET A 18 -21.94 5.10 4.85
CA MET A 18 -22.73 5.31 6.08
C MET A 18 -23.47 4.06 6.52
N GLU A 19 -23.97 3.27 5.57
CA GLU A 19 -24.63 1.99 5.85
C GLU A 19 -23.64 0.97 6.43
N LEU A 20 -22.40 0.90 5.89
CA LEU A 20 -21.34 0.10 6.45
C LEU A 20 -21.10 0.46 7.93
N VAL A 21 -20.86 1.74 8.22
CA VAL A 21 -20.63 2.22 9.58
C VAL A 21 -21.80 1.88 10.52
N ARG A 22 -23.03 2.10 10.04
CA ARG A 22 -24.24 1.78 10.79
C ARG A 22 -24.32 0.29 11.15
N ARG A 23 -24.05 -0.62 10.20
CA ARG A 23 -24.10 -2.08 10.40
C ARG A 23 -22.97 -2.55 11.31
N VAL A 24 -21.75 -2.07 11.10
CA VAL A 24 -20.61 -2.41 11.97
C VAL A 24 -20.89 -1.99 13.40
N ARG A 25 -21.36 -0.79 13.64
CA ARG A 25 -21.70 -0.29 14.97
C ARG A 25 -22.85 -1.04 15.62
N ALA A 26 -23.80 -1.55 14.84
CA ALA A 26 -24.89 -2.36 15.37
C ALA A 26 -24.43 -3.78 15.76
N ALA A 27 -23.46 -4.33 15.03
CA ALA A 27 -22.90 -5.66 15.30
C ALA A 27 -21.89 -5.64 16.47
N VAL A 28 -21.10 -4.54 16.60
CA VAL A 28 -20.01 -4.41 17.58
C VAL A 28 -20.09 -3.01 18.26
N PRO A 29 -21.17 -2.67 18.95
CA PRO A 29 -21.50 -1.29 19.32
C PRO A 29 -20.51 -0.65 20.30
N ALA A 30 -19.89 -1.42 21.18
CA ALA A 30 -18.99 -0.90 22.22
C ALA A 30 -17.53 -0.81 21.77
N GLU A 31 -17.19 -1.35 20.60
CA GLU A 31 -15.81 -1.60 20.20
C GLU A 31 -15.29 -0.72 19.08
N LEU A 32 -16.17 -0.18 18.21
CA LEU A 32 -15.73 0.70 17.12
C LEU A 32 -15.34 2.09 17.65
N TRP A 33 -14.05 2.40 17.60
CA TRP A 33 -13.52 3.70 18.00
C TRP A 33 -13.58 4.72 16.88
N ARG A 34 -13.17 4.33 15.64
CA ARG A 34 -13.23 5.19 14.46
C ARG A 34 -13.52 4.40 13.19
N ALA A 35 -14.12 5.11 12.23
CA ALA A 35 -14.18 4.69 10.83
C ALA A 35 -13.72 5.85 9.94
N LEU A 36 -12.81 5.58 9.02
CA LEU A 36 -12.23 6.55 8.09
C LEU A 36 -12.40 6.04 6.66
N LEU A 37 -12.91 6.90 5.78
CA LEU A 37 -12.83 6.68 4.35
C LEU A 37 -11.45 7.11 3.88
N PHE A 38 -10.74 6.28 3.12
CA PHE A 38 -9.43 6.61 2.58
C PHE A 38 -9.30 6.17 1.11
N GLY A 39 -8.09 6.08 0.59
CA GLY A 39 -7.88 5.60 -0.78
C GLY A 39 -8.27 6.59 -1.87
N SER A 40 -8.53 6.08 -3.08
CA SER A 40 -8.77 6.89 -4.28
C SER A 40 -10.01 7.76 -4.16
N VAL A 41 -11.07 7.24 -3.54
CA VAL A 41 -12.33 7.97 -3.34
C VAL A 41 -12.14 9.17 -2.40
N ALA A 42 -11.44 8.98 -1.29
CA ALA A 42 -11.17 10.06 -0.33
C ALA A 42 -10.31 11.19 -0.93
N ARG A 43 -9.44 10.86 -1.88
CA ARG A 43 -8.59 11.84 -2.58
C ARG A 43 -9.25 12.49 -3.79
N GLY A 44 -10.46 12.07 -4.17
CA GLY A 44 -11.12 12.55 -5.40
C GLY A 44 -10.52 12.00 -6.69
N GLU A 45 -9.82 10.87 -6.61
CA GLU A 45 -9.16 10.18 -7.73
C GLU A 45 -9.94 8.92 -8.16
N ALA A 46 -11.15 8.77 -7.66
CA ALA A 46 -11.99 7.60 -7.90
C ALA A 46 -12.36 7.45 -9.38
N ARG A 47 -12.48 6.22 -9.81
CA ARG A 47 -12.99 5.80 -11.12
C ARG A 47 -14.33 5.11 -10.95
N PRO A 48 -15.05 4.86 -12.04
CA PRO A 48 -16.34 4.17 -11.98
C PRO A 48 -16.27 2.75 -11.35
N ASP A 49 -15.11 2.12 -11.40
CA ASP A 49 -14.83 0.79 -10.85
C ASP A 49 -14.05 0.82 -9.51
N SER A 50 -13.82 2.00 -8.95
CA SER A 50 -13.14 2.13 -7.66
C SER A 50 -14.03 1.64 -6.53
N ASP A 51 -13.43 0.90 -5.60
CA ASP A 51 -14.04 0.51 -4.33
C ASP A 51 -13.94 1.62 -3.29
N LEU A 52 -14.76 1.51 -2.25
CA LEU A 52 -14.67 2.33 -1.05
C LEU A 52 -13.70 1.66 -0.07
N ASP A 53 -12.53 2.26 0.11
CA ASP A 53 -11.58 1.83 1.12
C ASP A 53 -11.96 2.42 2.49
N VAL A 54 -12.29 1.58 3.46
CA VAL A 54 -12.66 2.02 4.81
C VAL A 54 -11.76 1.40 5.86
N LEU A 55 -11.10 2.23 6.65
CA LEU A 55 -10.37 1.80 7.85
C LEU A 55 -11.30 1.83 9.05
N LEU A 56 -11.44 0.69 9.71
CA LEU A 56 -12.14 0.52 10.97
C LEU A 56 -11.13 0.37 12.10
N VAL A 57 -11.17 1.29 13.06
CA VAL A 57 -10.32 1.24 14.25
C VAL A 57 -11.19 0.86 15.43
N PHE A 58 -10.88 -0.26 16.08
CA PHE A 58 -11.59 -0.74 17.26
C PHE A 58 -10.80 -0.42 18.53
N HIS A 59 -11.50 -0.26 19.66
CA HIS A 59 -10.85 -0.03 20.95
C HIS A 59 -9.91 -1.18 21.33
N ASP A 60 -10.37 -2.40 21.11
CA ASP A 60 -9.60 -3.61 21.34
C ASP A 60 -10.02 -4.68 20.32
N LEU A 61 -9.04 -5.25 19.61
CA LEU A 61 -9.19 -6.44 18.78
C LEU A 61 -8.14 -7.42 19.26
N PRO A 62 -8.45 -8.27 20.22
CA PRO A 62 -7.52 -9.33 20.63
C PRO A 62 -7.14 -10.20 19.43
N TRP A 63 -5.87 -10.55 19.33
CA TRP A 63 -5.29 -11.37 18.26
C TRP A 63 -5.99 -12.72 18.05
N ASP A 64 -6.65 -13.22 19.08
CA ASP A 64 -7.43 -14.45 19.07
C ASP A 64 -8.89 -14.27 18.62
N ARG A 65 -9.29 -13.04 18.28
CA ARG A 65 -10.64 -12.71 17.80
C ARG A 65 -10.67 -12.34 16.31
N GLU A 66 -10.09 -13.20 15.47
CA GLU A 66 -10.39 -13.20 14.03
C GLU A 66 -11.89 -13.05 13.67
N PRO A 67 -12.86 -13.51 14.51
CA PRO A 67 -14.28 -13.37 14.18
C PRO A 67 -14.74 -11.94 13.94
N GLN A 68 -14.15 -10.92 14.59
CA GLN A 68 -14.65 -9.55 14.46
C GLN A 68 -14.15 -8.83 13.19
N ALA A 69 -12.92 -9.10 12.78
CA ALA A 69 -12.42 -8.64 11.48
C ALA A 69 -13.21 -9.30 10.34
N GLY A 70 -13.43 -10.62 10.41
CA GLY A 70 -14.27 -11.36 9.47
C GLY A 70 -15.72 -10.88 9.45
N MET A 71 -16.31 -10.51 10.59
CA MET A 71 -17.64 -9.89 10.64
C MET A 71 -17.70 -8.55 9.90
N ALA A 72 -16.66 -7.72 10.03
CA ALA A 72 -16.62 -6.45 9.32
C ALA A 72 -16.52 -6.64 7.79
N GLU A 73 -15.74 -7.63 7.35
CA GLU A 73 -15.64 -8.03 5.94
C GLU A 73 -16.98 -8.57 5.41
N GLU A 74 -17.64 -9.48 6.14
CA GLU A 74 -18.97 -9.97 5.78
C GLU A 74 -20.02 -8.86 5.71
N ILE A 75 -19.94 -7.86 6.61
CA ILE A 75 -20.84 -6.70 6.57
C ILE A 75 -20.54 -5.86 5.32
N ALA A 76 -19.26 -5.66 4.99
CA ALA A 76 -18.86 -4.93 3.77
C ALA A 76 -19.38 -5.61 2.50
N ASP A 77 -19.25 -6.93 2.39
CA ASP A 77 -19.78 -7.71 1.27
C ASP A 77 -21.30 -7.56 1.12
N ARG A 78 -22.03 -7.62 2.24
CA ARG A 78 -23.49 -7.41 2.23
C ARG A 78 -23.86 -5.99 1.82
N VAL A 79 -23.12 -4.98 2.30
CA VAL A 79 -23.34 -3.59 1.87
C VAL A 79 -23.06 -3.43 0.39
N ALA A 80 -21.97 -4.03 -0.12
CA ALA A 80 -21.65 -4.01 -1.53
C ALA A 80 -22.76 -4.67 -2.37
N ALA A 81 -23.29 -5.80 -1.94
CA ALA A 81 -24.40 -6.48 -2.61
C ALA A 81 -25.69 -5.62 -2.63
N ASP A 82 -26.03 -4.98 -1.50
CA ASP A 82 -27.26 -4.19 -1.36
C ASP A 82 -27.20 -2.85 -2.10
N THR A 83 -26.00 -2.24 -2.20
CA THR A 83 -25.83 -0.89 -2.77
C THR A 83 -25.28 -0.87 -4.18
N GLY A 84 -24.69 -1.98 -4.62
CA GLY A 84 -23.94 -2.09 -5.88
C GLY A 84 -22.64 -1.24 -5.87
N VAL A 85 -22.12 -0.89 -4.68
CA VAL A 85 -20.86 -0.17 -4.51
C VAL A 85 -19.86 -1.11 -3.84
N PRO A 86 -18.75 -1.47 -4.50
CA PRO A 86 -17.72 -2.29 -3.87
C PRO A 86 -17.15 -1.60 -2.63
N VAL A 87 -16.97 -2.35 -1.55
CA VAL A 87 -16.44 -1.83 -0.27
C VAL A 87 -15.35 -2.76 0.21
N THR A 88 -14.17 -2.21 0.44
CA THR A 88 -13.04 -2.89 1.07
C THR A 88 -12.83 -2.34 2.47
N VAL A 89 -12.77 -3.22 3.47
CA VAL A 89 -12.55 -2.82 4.87
C VAL A 89 -11.19 -3.30 5.37
N TRP A 90 -10.60 -2.47 6.20
CA TRP A 90 -9.36 -2.76 6.93
C TRP A 90 -9.63 -2.56 8.40
N SER A 91 -9.40 -3.58 9.20
CA SER A 91 -9.64 -3.54 10.64
C SER A 91 -8.32 -3.49 11.40
N VAL A 92 -8.24 -2.61 12.41
CA VAL A 92 -7.08 -2.46 13.28
C VAL A 92 -7.53 -2.13 14.70
N SER A 93 -6.78 -2.58 15.71
CA SER A 93 -7.01 -2.15 17.07
C SER A 93 -6.31 -0.83 17.40
N LEU A 94 -6.85 -0.06 18.33
CA LEU A 94 -6.20 1.15 18.83
C LEU A 94 -4.83 0.85 19.46
N PRO A 95 -4.65 -0.19 20.29
CA PRO A 95 -3.34 -0.58 20.77
C PRO A 95 -2.33 -0.92 19.69
N ASP A 96 -2.75 -1.58 18.58
CA ASP A 96 -1.87 -1.89 17.47
C ASP A 96 -1.52 -0.64 16.68
N LEU A 97 -2.48 0.28 16.55
CA LEU A 97 -2.26 1.57 15.94
C LEU A 97 -1.22 2.41 16.70
N GLU A 98 -1.28 2.38 18.03
CA GLU A 98 -0.38 3.16 18.90
C GLU A 98 1.00 2.53 19.02
N ARG A 99 1.09 1.22 19.13
CA ARG A 99 2.31 0.45 19.47
C ARG A 99 2.82 -0.42 18.34
N GLY A 100 1.95 -0.75 17.38
CA GLY A 100 2.24 -1.62 16.26
C GLY A 100 3.10 -0.95 15.18
N ARG A 101 3.57 -1.79 14.27
CA ARG A 101 4.27 -1.33 13.07
C ARG A 101 3.25 -0.88 12.03
N ARG A 102 3.51 0.27 11.42
CA ARG A 102 2.60 0.92 10.48
C ARG A 102 2.96 0.56 9.06
N THR A 103 1.96 0.11 8.32
CA THR A 103 2.10 -0.04 6.86
C THR A 103 1.90 1.31 6.18
N PRO A 104 2.45 1.54 4.97
CA PRO A 104 2.20 2.76 4.21
C PRO A 104 0.71 3.03 4.02
N MET A 105 -0.08 1.99 3.74
CA MET A 105 -1.54 2.09 3.62
C MET A 105 -2.19 2.63 4.89
N LEU A 106 -1.75 2.14 6.06
CA LEU A 106 -2.29 2.60 7.34
C LEU A 106 -1.94 4.07 7.61
N VAL A 107 -0.70 4.48 7.30
CA VAL A 107 -0.29 5.89 7.40
C VAL A 107 -1.15 6.76 6.48
N ASP A 108 -1.34 6.33 5.23
CA ASP A 108 -2.18 7.05 4.27
C ASP A 108 -3.63 7.17 4.74
N ALA A 109 -4.20 6.08 5.27
CA ALA A 109 -5.56 6.07 5.79
C ALA A 109 -5.74 7.02 6.98
N LEU A 110 -4.69 7.21 7.78
CA LEU A 110 -4.74 8.10 8.95
C LEU A 110 -4.47 9.56 8.59
N ASP A 111 -3.62 9.83 7.61
CA ASP A 111 -3.26 11.19 7.19
C ASP A 111 -4.33 11.82 6.29
N ASP A 112 -4.86 11.07 5.32
CA ASP A 112 -5.83 11.56 4.32
C ASP A 112 -7.26 11.13 4.63
N GLY A 113 -7.43 10.25 5.63
CA GLY A 113 -8.71 9.66 5.93
C GLY A 113 -9.77 10.69 6.29
N ILE A 114 -10.92 10.58 5.64
CA ILE A 114 -12.09 11.41 5.94
C ILE A 114 -12.91 10.70 7.02
N PRO A 115 -13.16 11.33 8.17
CA PRO A 115 -13.93 10.71 9.23
C PRO A 115 -15.35 10.37 8.78
N LEU A 116 -15.72 9.09 8.88
CA LEU A 116 -17.10 8.60 8.77
C LEU A 116 -17.74 8.50 10.15
N TRP A 117 -16.93 8.13 11.16
CA TRP A 117 -17.37 7.97 12.55
C TRP A 117 -16.20 8.11 13.55
N PRO A 118 -16.36 8.91 14.63
CA PRO A 118 -17.31 10.03 14.72
C PRO A 118 -17.00 11.06 13.64
N ALA A 119 -18.02 11.70 13.09
CA ALA A 119 -17.86 12.63 11.96
C ALA A 119 -17.07 13.91 12.30
N ASP A 120 -17.00 14.26 13.58
CA ASP A 120 -16.27 15.41 14.15
C ASP A 120 -14.92 15.02 14.76
N ALA A 121 -14.49 13.77 14.59
CA ALA A 121 -13.23 13.31 15.14
C ALA A 121 -12.03 14.08 14.54
N PRO A 122 -11.08 14.55 15.38
CA PRO A 122 -9.89 15.22 14.88
C PRO A 122 -9.05 14.25 14.04
N PRO A 123 -8.29 14.76 13.04
CA PRO A 123 -7.38 13.93 12.26
C PRO A 123 -6.40 13.18 13.16
N LEU A 124 -6.19 11.91 12.85
CA LEU A 124 -5.13 11.12 13.48
C LEU A 124 -3.85 11.36 12.71
N ARG A 125 -2.87 11.97 13.37
CA ARG A 125 -1.54 12.13 12.77
C ARG A 125 -0.64 11.01 13.26
N VAL A 126 -0.28 10.13 12.37
CA VAL A 126 0.65 9.04 12.63
C VAL A 126 1.94 9.28 11.87
N ARG A 127 3.06 9.19 12.58
CA ARG A 127 4.37 9.40 11.98
C ARG A 127 4.93 8.07 11.50
N TYR A 128 5.21 7.97 10.21
CA TYR A 128 5.96 6.85 9.63
C TYR A 128 7.40 6.88 10.12
N THR A 129 7.87 5.79 10.68
CA THR A 129 9.19 5.69 11.31
C THR A 129 10.16 4.84 10.47
N PRO A 130 11.48 4.97 10.69
CA PRO A 130 12.45 4.05 10.07
C PRO A 130 12.17 2.58 10.36
N ASP A 131 11.67 2.23 11.55
CA ASP A 131 11.31 0.86 11.91
C ASP A 131 10.11 0.37 11.09
N ASP A 132 9.12 1.22 10.84
CA ASP A 132 8.00 0.91 9.94
C ASP A 132 8.52 0.66 8.51
N ALA A 133 9.42 1.51 8.01
CA ALA A 133 10.03 1.36 6.70
C ALA A 133 10.79 0.03 6.56
N ILE A 134 11.61 -0.32 7.55
CA ILE A 134 12.36 -1.58 7.59
C ILE A 134 11.41 -2.77 7.58
N PHE A 135 10.30 -2.69 8.32
CA PHE A 135 9.30 -3.75 8.37
C PHE A 135 8.58 -3.92 7.02
N CYS A 136 8.05 -2.83 6.46
CA CYS A 136 7.32 -2.87 5.19
C CYS A 136 8.18 -3.39 4.04
N THR A 137 9.48 -3.04 4.02
CA THR A 137 10.39 -3.50 2.98
C THR A 137 10.76 -4.98 3.10
N ALA A 138 10.61 -5.62 4.26
CA ALA A 138 10.86 -7.05 4.41
C ALA A 138 9.92 -7.87 3.52
N ALA A 139 8.62 -7.62 3.61
CA ALA A 139 7.62 -8.33 2.79
C ALA A 139 7.83 -8.12 1.28
N LEU A 140 8.29 -6.92 0.87
CA LEU A 140 8.60 -6.65 -0.54
C LEU A 140 9.83 -7.45 -1.01
N LEU A 141 10.87 -7.54 -0.17
CA LEU A 141 12.06 -8.33 -0.46
C LEU A 141 11.76 -9.82 -0.59
N ASP A 142 10.93 -10.37 0.31
CA ASP A 142 10.52 -11.77 0.28
C ASP A 142 9.79 -12.09 -1.03
N ARG A 143 8.83 -11.25 -1.43
CA ARG A 143 8.10 -11.42 -2.70
C ARG A 143 8.99 -11.33 -3.94
N VAL A 144 10.02 -10.48 -3.92
CA VAL A 144 10.98 -10.38 -5.03
C VAL A 144 11.90 -11.61 -5.06
N HIS A 145 12.25 -12.15 -3.91
CA HIS A 145 13.03 -13.41 -3.85
C HIS A 145 12.25 -14.58 -4.48
N GLU A 146 10.99 -14.74 -4.13
CA GLU A 146 10.09 -15.71 -4.74
C GLU A 146 9.92 -15.45 -6.25
N GLY A 147 9.75 -14.18 -6.63
CA GLY A 147 9.56 -13.73 -8.00
C GLY A 147 10.72 -14.04 -8.93
N SER A 148 11.95 -13.99 -8.44
CA SER A 148 13.15 -14.29 -9.24
C SER A 148 13.13 -15.71 -9.80
N ALA A 149 12.69 -16.69 -9.00
CA ALA A 149 12.57 -18.07 -9.45
C ALA A 149 11.45 -18.23 -10.51
N GLU A 150 10.35 -17.49 -10.38
CA GLU A 150 9.26 -17.50 -11.36
C GLU A 150 9.67 -16.85 -12.69
N VAL A 151 10.50 -15.79 -12.66
CA VAL A 151 11.08 -15.19 -13.88
C VAL A 151 11.93 -16.20 -14.64
N GLU A 152 12.81 -16.92 -13.93
CA GLU A 152 13.67 -17.95 -14.52
C GLU A 152 12.84 -19.12 -15.09
N ALA A 153 11.82 -19.58 -14.37
CA ALA A 153 10.94 -20.65 -14.81
C ALA A 153 10.14 -20.26 -16.07
N ALA A 154 9.55 -19.06 -16.10
CA ALA A 154 8.83 -18.58 -17.27
C ALA A 154 9.74 -18.43 -18.49
N TRP A 155 10.95 -17.90 -18.29
CA TRP A 155 11.95 -17.79 -19.36
C TRP A 155 12.37 -19.14 -19.92
N ALA A 156 12.64 -20.11 -19.05
CA ALA A 156 12.99 -21.48 -19.43
C ALA A 156 11.85 -22.20 -20.19
N ALA A 157 10.60 -21.87 -19.86
CA ALA A 157 9.41 -22.38 -20.54
C ALA A 157 9.14 -21.69 -21.90
N GLY A 158 9.94 -20.68 -22.29
CA GLY A 158 9.75 -19.89 -23.50
C GLY A 158 8.64 -18.84 -23.42
N ASP A 159 8.08 -18.61 -22.23
CA ASP A 159 7.08 -17.55 -21.99
C ASP A 159 7.77 -16.22 -21.64
N GLY A 160 8.30 -15.58 -22.68
CA GLY A 160 9.02 -14.32 -22.54
C GLY A 160 8.15 -13.16 -22.04
N GLU A 161 6.83 -13.20 -22.28
CA GLU A 161 5.90 -12.18 -21.81
C GLU A 161 5.67 -12.29 -20.30
N ALA A 162 5.38 -13.50 -19.80
CA ALA A 162 5.23 -13.73 -18.36
C ALA A 162 6.51 -13.38 -17.60
N ALA A 163 7.68 -13.77 -18.12
CA ALA A 163 8.97 -13.42 -17.54
C ALA A 163 9.19 -11.89 -17.49
N ALA A 164 8.88 -11.17 -18.57
CA ALA A 164 9.00 -9.71 -18.63
C ALA A 164 8.03 -9.02 -17.65
N ARG A 165 6.78 -9.48 -17.58
CA ARG A 165 5.76 -8.96 -16.67
C ARG A 165 6.20 -9.11 -15.21
N ARG A 166 6.70 -10.29 -14.85
CA ARG A 166 7.17 -10.57 -13.50
C ARG A 166 8.41 -9.72 -13.14
N ALA A 167 9.40 -9.66 -14.03
CA ALA A 167 10.60 -8.86 -13.82
C ALA A 167 10.28 -7.35 -13.65
N ARG A 168 9.32 -6.83 -14.43
CA ARG A 168 8.78 -5.47 -14.25
C ARG A 168 8.20 -5.26 -12.85
N ASP A 169 7.35 -6.20 -12.41
CA ASP A 169 6.67 -6.09 -11.13
C ASP A 169 7.67 -6.15 -9.96
N ASP A 170 8.70 -6.99 -10.07
CA ASP A 170 9.76 -7.08 -9.09
C ASP A 170 10.63 -5.80 -9.05
N LEU A 171 10.92 -5.21 -10.21
CA LEU A 171 11.62 -3.94 -10.28
C LEU A 171 10.82 -2.82 -9.60
N VAL A 172 9.52 -2.74 -9.85
CA VAL A 172 8.63 -1.76 -9.20
C VAL A 172 8.56 -1.98 -7.69
N ARG A 173 8.48 -3.23 -7.23
CA ARG A 173 8.53 -3.55 -5.79
C ARG A 173 9.84 -3.08 -5.15
N MET A 174 10.96 -3.30 -5.81
CA MET A 174 12.26 -2.85 -5.31
C MET A 174 12.38 -1.32 -5.27
N CYS A 175 11.90 -0.62 -6.31
CA CYS A 175 11.86 0.84 -6.30
C CYS A 175 10.96 1.37 -5.18
N THR A 176 9.79 0.75 -4.98
CA THR A 176 8.89 1.06 -3.87
C THR A 176 9.59 0.87 -2.53
N ALA A 177 10.29 -0.24 -2.34
CA ALA A 177 11.05 -0.51 -1.11
C ALA A 177 12.14 0.55 -0.86
N ALA A 178 12.86 0.96 -1.90
CA ALA A 178 13.88 2.01 -1.78
C ALA A 178 13.25 3.34 -1.32
N LEU A 179 12.15 3.75 -1.94
CA LEU A 179 11.45 4.99 -1.59
C LEU A 179 10.86 4.98 -0.18
N LEU A 180 10.32 3.83 0.26
CA LEU A 180 9.82 3.69 1.63
C LEU A 180 10.94 3.89 2.67
N LEU A 181 12.15 3.39 2.41
CA LEU A 181 13.31 3.61 3.28
C LEU A 181 13.80 5.06 3.28
N ASP A 182 13.50 5.81 2.23
CA ASP A 182 13.76 7.24 2.13
C ASP A 182 12.60 8.12 2.67
N GLY A 183 11.61 7.49 3.30
CA GLY A 183 10.48 8.17 3.95
C GLY A 183 9.34 8.58 3.01
N VAL A 184 9.34 8.08 1.77
CA VAL A 184 8.22 8.28 0.83
C VAL A 184 7.16 7.20 1.08
N THR A 185 6.05 7.56 1.68
CA THR A 185 5.00 6.62 2.08
C THR A 185 4.05 6.23 0.96
N ARG A 186 3.99 7.04 -0.12
CA ARG A 186 3.00 6.90 -1.22
C ARG A 186 3.62 6.77 -2.60
N PRO A 187 4.53 5.84 -2.84
CA PRO A 187 5.02 5.65 -4.19
C PRO A 187 3.92 4.95 -5.03
N ARG A 188 3.31 5.67 -5.96
CA ARG A 188 2.48 5.02 -6.99
C ARG A 188 3.36 4.10 -7.81
N ARG A 189 2.86 2.93 -8.23
CA ARG A 189 3.68 1.89 -8.87
C ARG A 189 4.51 2.40 -10.04
N GLY A 190 3.92 3.08 -11.01
CA GLY A 190 4.66 3.67 -12.14
C GLY A 190 5.55 4.84 -11.73
N ASP A 191 5.15 5.64 -10.75
CA ASP A 191 5.89 6.78 -10.25
C ASP A 191 7.07 6.36 -9.37
N ALA A 192 6.99 5.19 -8.71
CA ALA A 192 8.08 4.68 -7.88
C ALA A 192 9.38 4.52 -8.67
N VAL A 193 9.28 3.98 -9.88
CA VAL A 193 10.44 3.81 -10.77
C VAL A 193 10.97 5.15 -11.24
N ARG A 194 10.09 6.06 -11.69
CA ARG A 194 10.46 7.41 -12.13
C ARG A 194 11.13 8.20 -11.02
N ALA A 195 10.51 8.22 -9.83
CA ALA A 195 11.05 8.93 -8.67
C ALA A 195 12.42 8.40 -8.24
N LEU A 196 12.68 7.10 -8.37
CA LEU A 196 14.00 6.55 -8.07
C LEU A 196 15.05 6.95 -9.12
N VAL A 197 14.68 6.98 -10.41
CA VAL A 197 15.56 7.43 -11.49
C VAL A 197 15.94 8.90 -11.31
N GLU A 198 14.97 9.76 -10.98
CA GLU A 198 15.17 11.20 -10.80
C GLU A 198 16.01 11.54 -9.56
N ARG A 199 16.05 10.67 -8.55
CA ARG A 199 16.79 10.90 -7.29
C ARG A 199 18.24 10.40 -7.30
N ASP A 200 18.91 10.34 -8.42
CA ASP A 200 20.32 9.88 -8.57
C ASP A 200 20.58 8.45 -8.09
N GLY A 201 19.57 7.62 -8.08
CA GLY A 201 19.66 6.26 -7.55
C GLY A 201 19.79 5.16 -8.58
N CYS A 202 19.74 5.49 -9.87
CA CYS A 202 19.79 4.50 -10.94
C CYS A 202 21.23 4.30 -11.44
N PRO A 203 21.74 3.07 -11.49
CA PRO A 203 22.99 2.79 -12.20
C PRO A 203 22.88 3.20 -13.66
N ALA A 204 23.88 3.92 -14.17
CA ALA A 204 23.84 4.55 -15.50
C ALA A 204 23.46 3.58 -16.65
N GLY A 205 23.89 2.31 -16.57
CA GLY A 205 23.57 1.29 -17.57
C GLY A 205 22.14 0.72 -17.50
N LEU A 206 21.36 1.06 -16.47
CA LEU A 206 20.04 0.48 -16.22
C LEU A 206 18.87 1.47 -16.42
N VAL A 207 19.17 2.72 -16.77
CA VAL A 207 18.16 3.79 -16.94
C VAL A 207 17.09 3.41 -17.96
N GLU A 208 17.47 2.76 -19.06
CA GLU A 208 16.52 2.38 -20.11
C GLU A 208 15.56 1.30 -19.64
N VAL A 209 16.04 0.30 -18.89
CA VAL A 209 15.22 -0.75 -18.30
C VAL A 209 14.28 -0.17 -17.25
N MET A 210 14.77 0.75 -16.43
CA MET A 210 13.95 1.46 -15.44
C MET A 210 12.85 2.28 -16.13
N ARG A 211 13.18 3.00 -17.20
CA ARG A 211 12.19 3.75 -17.99
C ARG A 211 11.16 2.82 -18.62
N TRP A 212 11.59 1.71 -19.21
CA TRP A 212 10.67 0.68 -19.73
C TRP A 212 9.69 0.20 -18.66
N ALA A 213 10.16 -0.10 -17.46
CA ALA A 213 9.30 -0.53 -16.37
C ALA A 213 8.29 0.56 -15.98
N ALA A 214 8.70 1.83 -15.91
CA ALA A 214 7.83 2.95 -15.61
C ALA A 214 6.77 3.20 -16.69
N GLU A 215 7.13 3.12 -17.96
CA GLU A 215 6.25 3.37 -19.11
C GLU A 215 5.24 2.25 -19.32
N SER A 216 5.56 1.02 -18.87
CA SER A 216 4.65 -0.12 -18.96
C SER A 216 3.49 -0.06 -17.96
N TYR A 217 3.51 0.88 -17.02
CA TYR A 217 2.35 1.26 -16.22
C TYR A 217 1.69 2.48 -16.86
N GLY A 218 0.41 2.38 -17.18
CA GLY A 218 -0.36 3.52 -17.68
C GLY A 218 -0.32 4.71 -16.71
N ALA A 219 -0.82 5.86 -17.15
CA ALA A 219 -0.93 7.08 -16.33
C ALA A 219 -1.70 6.84 -15.01
N ASP A 220 -2.41 5.74 -14.92
CA ASP A 220 -3.20 5.28 -13.80
C ASP A 220 -2.42 4.39 -12.79
N GLY A 221 -1.16 4.08 -13.08
CA GLY A 221 -0.33 3.22 -12.23
C GLY A 221 -0.74 1.74 -12.25
N ARG A 222 -1.66 1.34 -13.12
CA ARG A 222 -1.98 -0.08 -13.37
C ARG A 222 -1.15 -0.57 -14.56
N GLY A 223 -0.58 -1.75 -14.45
CA GLY A 223 0.03 -2.41 -15.60
C GLY A 223 -1.03 -2.66 -16.66
N GLY A 224 -0.78 -2.20 -17.89
CA GLY A 224 -1.71 -2.45 -18.99
C GLY A 224 -1.95 -3.95 -19.19
N ASP A 225 -3.19 -4.32 -19.48
CA ASP A 225 -3.57 -5.70 -19.80
C ASP A 225 -3.11 -6.14 -21.21
N GLY A 226 -2.47 -5.23 -21.96
CA GLY A 226 -1.92 -5.49 -23.28
C GLY A 226 -0.59 -6.26 -23.23
N PRO A 227 -0.14 -6.80 -24.38
CA PRO A 227 1.12 -7.51 -24.48
C PRO A 227 2.28 -6.57 -24.08
N LEU A 228 3.07 -7.02 -23.10
CA LEU A 228 4.21 -6.28 -22.62
C LEU A 228 5.39 -6.45 -23.58
N ARG A 229 5.94 -5.35 -24.07
CA ARG A 229 7.18 -5.38 -24.85
C ARG A 229 8.32 -5.91 -23.98
N PRO A 230 9.22 -6.74 -24.52
CA PRO A 230 10.38 -7.21 -23.77
C PRO A 230 11.22 -6.01 -23.28
N PRO A 231 11.88 -6.14 -22.12
CA PRO A 231 12.75 -5.09 -21.62
C PRO A 231 13.95 -4.84 -22.56
N PRO A 232 14.43 -3.62 -22.64
CA PRO A 232 15.69 -3.32 -23.33
C PRO A 232 16.82 -4.17 -22.77
N GLY A 233 17.58 -4.85 -23.62
CA GLY A 233 18.62 -5.79 -23.20
C GLY A 233 18.11 -7.14 -22.71
N GLY A 234 16.80 -7.42 -22.83
CA GLY A 234 16.19 -8.68 -22.44
C GLY A 234 15.91 -8.82 -20.95
N VAL A 235 15.39 -9.99 -20.55
CA VAL A 235 15.03 -10.27 -19.15
C VAL A 235 16.27 -10.23 -18.23
N GLY A 236 17.44 -10.57 -18.72
CA GLY A 236 18.70 -10.46 -17.97
C GLY A 236 19.00 -9.05 -17.50
N ALA A 237 18.80 -8.04 -18.36
CA ALA A 237 18.99 -6.63 -17.98
C ALA A 237 17.97 -6.18 -16.91
N ALA A 238 16.74 -6.69 -16.98
CA ALA A 238 15.75 -6.42 -15.95
C ALA A 238 16.13 -7.07 -14.61
N ALA A 239 16.66 -8.29 -14.61
CA ALA A 239 17.16 -8.95 -13.41
C ALA A 239 18.35 -8.19 -12.80
N GLU A 240 19.31 -7.70 -13.62
CA GLU A 240 20.40 -6.84 -13.15
C GLU A 240 19.91 -5.56 -12.49
N ALA A 241 18.85 -4.92 -13.05
CA ALA A 241 18.23 -3.74 -12.48
C ALA A 241 17.58 -4.04 -11.10
N VAL A 242 16.85 -5.14 -11.00
CA VAL A 242 16.28 -5.62 -9.72
C VAL A 242 17.38 -5.81 -8.69
N ASP A 243 18.47 -6.49 -9.05
CA ASP A 243 19.60 -6.76 -8.15
C ASP A 243 20.35 -5.48 -7.73
N ALA A 244 20.49 -4.52 -8.63
CA ALA A 244 21.12 -3.25 -8.30
C ALA A 244 20.30 -2.47 -7.27
N VAL A 245 18.97 -2.37 -7.47
CA VAL A 245 18.09 -1.70 -6.51
C VAL A 245 18.01 -2.50 -5.19
N ARG A 246 18.01 -3.84 -5.24
CA ARG A 246 18.04 -4.70 -4.06
C ARG A 246 19.29 -4.44 -3.19
N ARG A 247 20.47 -4.30 -3.80
CA ARG A 247 21.71 -3.93 -3.07
C ARG A 247 21.58 -2.58 -2.37
N ARG A 248 20.98 -1.58 -3.03
CA ARG A 248 20.71 -0.26 -2.44
C ARG A 248 19.76 -0.38 -1.25
N VAL A 249 18.65 -1.08 -1.41
CA VAL A 249 17.67 -1.34 -0.34
C VAL A 249 18.36 -2.02 0.86
N ALA A 250 19.18 -3.04 0.62
CA ALA A 250 19.89 -3.73 1.67
C ALA A 250 20.92 -2.83 2.40
N ALA A 251 21.63 -1.97 1.69
CA ALA A 251 22.52 -0.98 2.27
C ALA A 251 21.76 0.01 3.15
N ARG A 252 20.68 0.60 2.63
CA ARG A 252 19.88 1.58 3.34
C ARG A 252 19.21 1.01 4.59
N ARG A 253 18.74 -0.25 4.53
CA ARG A 253 18.22 -0.95 5.72
C ARG A 253 19.27 -1.12 6.82
N ARG A 254 20.53 -1.41 6.43
CA ARG A 254 21.64 -1.51 7.42
C ARG A 254 21.93 -0.16 8.08
N GLU A 255 21.99 0.91 7.29
CA GLU A 255 22.17 2.28 7.80
C GLU A 255 21.09 2.66 8.81
N LEU A 256 19.82 2.46 8.44
CA LEU A 256 18.70 2.79 9.33
C LEU A 256 18.70 1.94 10.61
N ARG A 257 19.07 0.66 10.53
CA ARG A 257 19.21 -0.19 11.72
C ARG A 257 20.34 0.26 12.63
N ALA A 258 21.48 0.65 12.04
CA ALA A 258 22.59 1.19 12.81
C ALA A 258 22.22 2.49 13.52
N ALA A 259 21.57 3.42 12.80
CA ALA A 259 21.09 4.67 13.37
C ALA A 259 20.04 4.46 14.49
N ALA A 260 19.16 3.47 14.35
CA ALA A 260 18.17 3.12 15.38
C ALA A 260 18.82 2.48 16.62
N GLY A 261 19.95 1.76 16.46
CA GLY A 261 20.72 1.17 17.57
C GLY A 261 21.41 2.21 18.45
N ASP A 262 21.74 3.39 17.90
CA ASP A 262 22.37 4.50 18.61
C ASP A 262 21.38 5.35 19.42
N ILE A 263 20.07 5.12 19.29
CA ILE A 263 19.07 5.82 20.11
C ILE A 263 19.04 5.17 21.50
N PRO A 264 19.38 5.89 22.58
CA PRO A 264 19.34 5.34 23.94
C PRO A 264 17.96 4.78 24.25
N PHE A 265 17.89 3.59 24.82
CA PHE A 265 16.66 2.87 25.18
C PHE A 265 15.65 3.70 26.00
N ARG A 266 16.14 4.73 26.70
CA ARG A 266 15.32 5.69 27.49
C ARG A 266 14.52 6.68 26.65
N GLN A 267 14.78 6.81 25.34
CA GLN A 267 14.06 7.73 24.44
C GLN A 267 13.06 7.03 23.52
N ARG A 268 12.91 5.71 23.62
CA ARG A 268 11.82 5.02 22.93
C ARG A 268 10.54 5.36 23.69
N PRO A 269 9.59 6.08 23.09
CA PRO A 269 8.32 6.31 23.73
C PRO A 269 7.69 4.94 24.01
N ARG A 270 7.28 4.75 25.28
CA ARG A 270 6.54 3.57 25.71
C ARG A 270 5.15 3.57 25.10
#